data_bd8578650e2985f9029adae20b853f64
#
_entry.id   bd8578650e2985f9029adae20b853f64
#
_cell.length_a   1.000
_cell.length_b   1.000
_cell.length_c   1.000
_cell.angle_alpha   90.00
_cell.angle_beta   90.00
_cell.angle_gamma   90.00
#
_symmetry.space_group_name_H-M   'P 1'
#
loop_
_entity.id
_entity.type
_entity.pdbx_description
1 polymer ?
#
loop_
_entity_poly.entity_id
_entity_poly.type
_entity_poly.pdbx_seq_one_letter_code
_entity_poly.pdbx_strand_id
1 'polypeptide(L)'
;MGKQYQTASAEASTPQLTIPAEVSVALAEIAHSAREGLLALAVGAGLQVLGTLMEESVTTLAGPKGKHDPDRTAVRHGHERGSVPLGGRRVAVQRPRVRAADGSGELPVAAYELFSQTEVLGRLALERMLGGLSTRRDPLGLEPVGTQVAQAASGISKSAISRRFVAMTQTALADLLAADLSTLDLVWLLVDGVHFGEHTCVVALGIAIDGTKHPLALVEGSTENATLARELLTGLRERGLDVTRPIRWVLDGAKALRRAVLDVVDHRVLVRCQLHKIGNVRDKLPQRLGGPVERRMRTAYHAASALDAEAQLSALARELDKTHPGAAASLREGMAETLTVLRLGVPPTLARTLPSTNTIESMISICPDHAGNVKRWQDGQMGLRWCAAGMVEAATQFRRVNGYLHLPALRAALEAEVAGAVPPTCEGQEVEAA
;
A
#
# COMPACT_ATOMS: atom_id res chain seq x y z
N MET A 1 -82.35 -0.89 21.21
CA MET A 1 -82.18 -2.09 20.34
C MET A 1 -81.27 -1.70 19.18
N GLY A 2 -79.99 -1.92 19.32
CA GLY A 2 -78.97 -1.67 18.28
C GLY A 2 -78.36 -2.99 17.83
N LYS A 3 -78.59 -3.34 16.58
CA LYS A 3 -77.95 -4.53 15.96
C LYS A 3 -76.50 -4.21 15.57
N GLN A 4 -75.55 -4.90 16.21
CA GLN A 4 -74.16 -4.96 15.77
C GLN A 4 -74.07 -5.89 14.56
N TYR A 5 -73.56 -5.37 13.43
CA TYR A 5 -73.17 -6.19 12.30
C TYR A 5 -71.68 -6.54 12.50
N GLN A 6 -71.34 -7.81 12.67
CA GLN A 6 -69.95 -8.35 12.58
C GLN A 6 -69.66 -8.50 11.10
N THR A 7 -68.64 -7.73 10.65
CA THR A 7 -68.00 -7.94 9.37
C THR A 7 -66.87 -9.02 9.54
N ALA A 8 -67.13 -10.18 8.99
CA ALA A 8 -66.16 -11.24 8.86
C ALA A 8 -65.17 -10.85 7.69
N SER A 9 -63.97 -10.49 8.01
CA SER A 9 -62.90 -10.37 7.04
C SER A 9 -62.42 -11.77 6.66
N ALA A 10 -62.72 -12.20 5.45
CA ALA A 10 -62.11 -13.37 4.85
C ALA A 10 -60.69 -12.99 4.38
N GLU A 11 -59.68 -13.44 5.10
CA GLU A 11 -58.30 -13.45 4.60
C GLU A 11 -58.19 -14.45 3.45
N ALA A 12 -58.08 -13.93 2.24
CA ALA A 12 -57.73 -14.71 1.07
C ALA A 12 -56.27 -15.11 1.18
N SER A 13 -55.99 -16.32 1.65
CA SER A 13 -54.68 -16.93 1.59
C SER A 13 -54.30 -17.15 0.11
N THR A 14 -53.40 -16.32 -0.39
CA THR A 14 -52.75 -16.54 -1.69
C THR A 14 -51.99 -17.88 -1.63
N PRO A 15 -52.26 -18.84 -2.51
CA PRO A 15 -51.52 -20.10 -2.50
C PRO A 15 -50.04 -19.80 -2.80
N GLN A 16 -49.18 -20.02 -1.82
CA GLN A 16 -47.72 -20.03 -2.04
C GLN A 16 -47.40 -21.20 -2.96
N LEU A 17 -47.12 -20.89 -4.22
CA LEU A 17 -46.61 -21.88 -5.18
C LEU A 17 -45.21 -22.29 -4.71
N THR A 18 -45.12 -23.40 -4.01
CA THR A 18 -43.85 -24.03 -3.66
C THR A 18 -43.31 -24.68 -4.94
N ILE A 19 -42.26 -24.06 -5.53
CA ILE A 19 -41.57 -24.62 -6.69
C ILE A 19 -40.83 -25.89 -6.20
N PRO A 20 -41.08 -27.08 -6.80
CA PRO A 20 -40.36 -28.29 -6.44
C PRO A 20 -38.84 -28.09 -6.56
N ALA A 21 -38.07 -28.70 -5.67
CA ALA A 21 -36.62 -28.56 -5.63
C ALA A 21 -35.96 -28.94 -6.97
N GLU A 22 -36.50 -29.94 -7.66
CA GLU A 22 -36.05 -30.38 -8.99
C GLU A 22 -36.23 -29.29 -10.07
N VAL A 23 -37.34 -28.55 -10.02
CA VAL A 23 -37.61 -27.43 -10.94
C VAL A 23 -36.69 -26.25 -10.61
N SER A 24 -36.39 -25.99 -9.34
CA SER A 24 -35.45 -24.94 -8.92
C SER A 24 -34.05 -25.24 -9.36
N VAL A 25 -33.60 -26.49 -9.29
CA VAL A 25 -32.27 -26.93 -9.80
C VAL A 25 -32.20 -26.78 -11.31
N ALA A 26 -33.22 -27.24 -12.05
CA ALA A 26 -33.27 -27.11 -13.51
C ALA A 26 -33.25 -25.63 -13.97
N LEU A 27 -33.99 -24.75 -13.27
CA LEU A 27 -33.99 -23.31 -13.55
C LEU A 27 -32.62 -22.68 -13.25
N ALA A 28 -31.93 -23.12 -12.18
CA ALA A 28 -30.59 -22.65 -11.87
C ALA A 28 -29.56 -23.10 -12.91
N GLU A 29 -29.67 -24.35 -13.41
CA GLU A 29 -28.81 -24.88 -14.48
C GLU A 29 -29.06 -24.13 -15.81
N ILE A 30 -30.31 -23.87 -16.19
CA ILE A 30 -30.67 -23.10 -17.37
C ILE A 30 -30.14 -21.67 -17.26
N ALA A 31 -30.30 -21.01 -16.09
CA ALA A 31 -29.81 -19.66 -15.85
C ALA A 31 -28.27 -19.61 -15.91
N HIS A 32 -27.59 -20.62 -15.37
CA HIS A 32 -26.12 -20.72 -15.44
C HIS A 32 -25.63 -20.92 -16.88
N SER A 33 -26.24 -21.83 -17.62
CA SER A 33 -25.90 -22.10 -19.03
C SER A 33 -26.21 -20.89 -19.94
N ALA A 34 -27.30 -20.21 -19.69
CA ALA A 34 -27.63 -18.97 -20.43
C ALA A 34 -26.63 -17.84 -20.13
N ARG A 35 -26.21 -17.71 -18.87
CA ARG A 35 -25.19 -16.73 -18.47
C ARG A 35 -23.84 -17.04 -19.11
N GLU A 36 -23.40 -18.30 -19.09
CA GLU A 36 -22.16 -18.72 -19.76
C GLU A 36 -22.26 -18.52 -21.29
N GLY A 37 -23.41 -18.84 -21.89
CA GLY A 37 -23.67 -18.59 -23.31
C GLY A 37 -23.60 -17.12 -23.70
N LEU A 38 -24.17 -16.21 -22.91
CA LEU A 38 -24.13 -14.76 -23.16
C LEU A 38 -22.70 -14.21 -23.04
N LEU A 39 -21.94 -14.63 -22.03
CA LEU A 39 -20.54 -14.22 -21.87
C LEU A 39 -19.67 -14.77 -23.02
N ALA A 40 -19.85 -16.01 -23.42
CA ALA A 40 -19.16 -16.60 -24.56
C ALA A 40 -19.47 -15.86 -25.86
N LEU A 41 -20.73 -15.48 -26.07
CA LEU A 41 -21.16 -14.68 -27.20
C LEU A 41 -20.53 -13.29 -27.18
N ALA A 42 -20.53 -12.59 -26.04
CA ALA A 42 -19.91 -11.28 -25.89
C ALA A 42 -18.39 -11.32 -26.19
N VAL A 43 -17.70 -12.35 -25.67
CA VAL A 43 -16.29 -12.58 -25.94
C VAL A 43 -16.04 -12.87 -27.44
N GLY A 44 -16.86 -13.73 -28.05
CA GLY A 44 -16.78 -14.03 -29.47
C GLY A 44 -16.98 -12.79 -30.34
N ALA A 45 -17.99 -11.99 -30.05
CA ALA A 45 -18.26 -10.71 -30.72
C ALA A 45 -17.08 -9.72 -30.55
N GLY A 46 -16.54 -9.60 -29.33
CA GLY A 46 -15.37 -8.77 -29.06
C GLY A 46 -14.12 -9.19 -29.84
N LEU A 47 -13.88 -10.50 -29.98
CA LEU A 47 -12.77 -11.02 -30.79
C LEU A 47 -12.99 -10.80 -32.29
N GLN A 48 -14.23 -10.82 -32.76
CA GLN A 48 -14.54 -10.46 -34.18
C GLN A 48 -14.31 -8.97 -34.42
N VAL A 49 -14.75 -8.09 -33.53
CA VAL A 49 -14.48 -6.64 -33.58
C VAL A 49 -12.98 -6.38 -33.62
N LEU A 50 -12.21 -7.04 -32.74
CA LEU A 50 -10.74 -6.95 -32.75
C LEU A 50 -10.16 -7.38 -34.08
N GLY A 51 -10.65 -8.48 -34.67
CA GLY A 51 -10.25 -8.92 -36.01
C GLY A 51 -10.48 -7.85 -37.09
N THR A 52 -11.64 -7.19 -37.04
CA THR A 52 -11.97 -6.09 -37.95
C THR A 52 -11.04 -4.89 -37.77
N LEU A 53 -10.77 -4.48 -36.52
CA LEU A 53 -9.85 -3.37 -36.20
C LEU A 53 -8.41 -3.65 -36.68
N MET A 54 -7.96 -4.91 -36.53
CA MET A 54 -6.65 -5.31 -37.04
C MET A 54 -6.62 -5.23 -38.58
N GLU A 55 -7.67 -5.67 -39.25
CA GLU A 55 -7.75 -5.62 -40.72
C GLU A 55 -7.86 -4.18 -41.27
N GLU A 56 -8.56 -3.29 -40.55
CA GLU A 56 -8.56 -1.85 -40.82
C GLU A 56 -7.17 -1.23 -40.68
N SER A 57 -6.45 -1.58 -39.62
CA SER A 57 -5.06 -1.14 -39.40
C SER A 57 -4.16 -1.59 -40.58
N VAL A 58 -4.33 -2.83 -41.05
CA VAL A 58 -3.60 -3.35 -42.21
C VAL A 58 -4.01 -2.63 -43.50
N THR A 59 -5.28 -2.30 -43.65
CA THR A 59 -5.78 -1.56 -44.82
C THR A 59 -5.22 -0.14 -44.88
N THR A 60 -5.07 0.48 -43.73
CA THR A 60 -4.42 1.81 -43.61
C THR A 60 -2.95 1.76 -44.01
N LEU A 61 -2.23 0.69 -43.68
CA LEU A 61 -0.80 0.55 -43.97
C LEU A 61 -0.52 0.08 -45.39
N ALA A 62 -1.24 -0.95 -45.86
CA ALA A 62 -0.93 -1.68 -47.09
C ALA A 62 -1.99 -1.53 -48.20
N GLY A 63 -2.99 -0.68 -47.99
CA GLY A 63 -4.11 -0.48 -48.90
C GLY A 63 -5.14 -1.61 -48.90
N PRO A 64 -6.26 -1.44 -49.62
CA PRO A 64 -7.34 -2.40 -49.73
C PRO A 64 -6.88 -3.74 -50.32
N LYS A 65 -7.43 -4.84 -49.79
CA LYS A 65 -7.13 -6.18 -50.30
C LYS A 65 -7.51 -6.33 -51.79
N GLY A 66 -6.60 -6.89 -52.56
CA GLY A 66 -6.83 -7.17 -53.99
C GLY A 66 -6.65 -5.97 -54.93
N LYS A 67 -6.34 -4.77 -54.44
CA LYS A 67 -5.99 -3.63 -55.28
C LYS A 67 -4.48 -3.51 -55.42
N HIS A 68 -4.01 -3.32 -56.68
CA HIS A 68 -2.61 -3.04 -56.95
C HIS A 68 -2.37 -1.53 -56.83
N ASP A 69 -1.35 -1.15 -56.08
CA ASP A 69 -0.86 0.21 -55.94
C ASP A 69 0.67 0.16 -56.13
N PRO A 70 1.21 0.78 -57.20
CA PRO A 70 2.65 0.78 -57.47
C PRO A 70 3.45 1.58 -56.44
N ASP A 71 2.82 2.56 -55.78
CA ASP A 71 3.48 3.48 -54.84
C ASP A 71 3.32 3.03 -53.35
N ARG A 72 2.76 1.85 -53.15
CA ARG A 72 2.56 1.34 -51.76
C ARG A 72 3.88 1.16 -51.03
N THR A 73 3.93 1.63 -49.82
CA THR A 73 5.07 1.52 -48.90
C THR A 73 5.07 0.22 -48.07
N ALA A 74 3.94 -0.51 -48.07
CA ALA A 74 3.79 -1.72 -47.28
C ALA A 74 2.98 -2.79 -48.03
N VAL A 75 3.21 -4.06 -47.69
CA VAL A 75 2.54 -5.22 -48.30
C VAL A 75 1.97 -6.15 -47.23
N ARG A 76 0.79 -6.74 -47.48
CA ARG A 76 0.19 -7.77 -46.67
C ARG A 76 1.04 -9.04 -46.71
N HIS A 77 1.34 -9.65 -45.54
CA HIS A 77 2.21 -10.82 -45.45
C HIS A 77 1.55 -12.01 -44.74
N GLY A 78 0.25 -12.20 -44.94
CA GLY A 78 -0.52 -13.29 -44.34
C GLY A 78 -0.87 -13.05 -42.86
N HIS A 79 -1.06 -14.14 -42.15
CA HIS A 79 -1.40 -14.13 -40.70
C HIS A 79 -0.47 -15.04 -39.93
N GLU A 80 -0.31 -14.75 -38.66
CA GLU A 80 0.37 -15.66 -37.74
C GLU A 80 -0.40 -15.79 -36.41
N ARG A 81 -0.01 -16.75 -35.60
CA ARG A 81 -0.60 -16.98 -34.30
C ARG A 81 -0.13 -15.90 -33.31
N GLY A 82 -1.06 -15.09 -32.86
CA GLY A 82 -0.86 -14.10 -31.80
C GLY A 82 -1.69 -14.43 -30.56
N SER A 83 -1.65 -13.56 -29.57
CA SER A 83 -2.53 -13.65 -28.40
C SER A 83 -2.77 -12.29 -27.77
N VAL A 84 -3.96 -12.10 -27.20
CA VAL A 84 -4.34 -10.89 -26.46
C VAL A 84 -4.75 -11.25 -25.02
N PRO A 85 -4.55 -10.37 -24.04
CA PRO A 85 -5.06 -10.57 -22.69
C PRO A 85 -6.58 -10.39 -22.64
N LEU A 86 -7.28 -11.34 -22.03
CA LEU A 86 -8.72 -11.29 -21.81
C LEU A 86 -9.10 -12.10 -20.58
N GLY A 87 -9.84 -11.50 -19.64
CA GLY A 87 -10.31 -12.18 -18.43
C GLY A 87 -9.20 -12.84 -17.59
N GLY A 88 -8.04 -12.19 -17.50
CA GLY A 88 -6.89 -12.68 -16.73
C GLY A 88 -6.03 -13.76 -17.40
N ARG A 89 -6.25 -14.05 -18.69
CA ARG A 89 -5.51 -15.06 -19.48
C ARG A 89 -5.09 -14.52 -20.84
N ARG A 90 -4.27 -15.27 -21.56
CA ARG A 90 -3.93 -14.98 -22.96
C ARG A 90 -4.82 -15.82 -23.86
N VAL A 91 -5.59 -15.16 -24.72
CA VAL A 91 -6.48 -15.78 -25.70
C VAL A 91 -5.81 -15.72 -27.06
N ALA A 92 -5.81 -16.84 -27.78
CA ALA A 92 -5.21 -16.91 -29.11
C ALA A 92 -6.04 -16.12 -30.12
N VAL A 93 -5.35 -15.37 -30.99
CA VAL A 93 -5.92 -14.62 -32.12
C VAL A 93 -5.08 -14.85 -33.37
N GLN A 94 -5.67 -14.67 -34.55
CA GLN A 94 -4.94 -14.64 -35.82
C GLN A 94 -4.52 -13.21 -36.08
N ARG A 95 -3.25 -12.88 -35.85
CA ARG A 95 -2.70 -11.55 -36.11
C ARG A 95 -2.32 -11.40 -37.57
N PRO A 96 -2.81 -10.39 -38.29
CA PRO A 96 -2.33 -10.11 -39.66
C PRO A 96 -0.90 -9.55 -39.59
N ARG A 97 -0.13 -9.81 -40.64
CA ARG A 97 1.25 -9.33 -40.76
C ARG A 97 1.36 -8.37 -41.95
N VAL A 98 2.14 -7.32 -41.75
CA VAL A 98 2.45 -6.31 -42.75
C VAL A 98 3.97 -6.16 -42.83
N ARG A 99 4.51 -6.11 -44.04
CA ARG A 99 5.94 -5.84 -44.29
C ARG A 99 6.12 -4.57 -45.10
N ALA A 100 7.20 -3.88 -44.86
CA ALA A 100 7.62 -2.77 -45.68
C ALA A 100 7.95 -3.23 -47.11
N ALA A 101 7.55 -2.45 -48.11
CA ALA A 101 7.75 -2.79 -49.51
C ALA A 101 9.23 -2.73 -49.94
N ASP A 102 10.04 -1.94 -49.22
CA ASP A 102 11.48 -1.80 -49.41
C ASP A 102 12.30 -2.95 -48.81
N GLY A 103 11.65 -3.91 -48.15
CA GLY A 103 12.31 -5.03 -47.49
C GLY A 103 12.93 -4.73 -46.15
N SER A 104 12.72 -3.54 -45.57
CA SER A 104 13.27 -3.13 -44.26
C SER A 104 12.74 -3.91 -43.08
N GLY A 105 11.65 -4.69 -43.24
CA GLY A 105 11.16 -5.57 -42.20
C GLY A 105 9.66 -5.62 -42.02
N GLU A 106 9.21 -6.13 -40.89
CA GLU A 106 7.80 -6.21 -40.50
C GLU A 106 7.34 -4.90 -39.86
N LEU A 107 6.16 -4.43 -40.23
CA LEU A 107 5.55 -3.22 -39.68
C LEU A 107 4.54 -3.59 -38.61
N PRO A 108 4.47 -2.82 -37.48
CA PRO A 108 3.51 -3.07 -36.44
C PRO A 108 2.09 -2.81 -36.87
N VAL A 109 1.16 -3.68 -36.44
CA VAL A 109 -0.29 -3.50 -36.66
C VAL A 109 -0.84 -2.82 -35.40
N ALA A 110 -1.19 -1.54 -35.50
CA ALA A 110 -1.51 -0.70 -34.32
C ALA A 110 -2.60 -1.30 -33.42
N ALA A 111 -3.68 -1.84 -33.99
CA ALA A 111 -4.73 -2.49 -33.22
C ALA A 111 -4.20 -3.73 -32.45
N TYR A 112 -3.33 -4.54 -33.04
CA TYR A 112 -2.75 -5.67 -32.34
C TYR A 112 -1.82 -5.22 -31.21
N GLU A 113 -0.95 -4.25 -31.46
CA GLU A 113 -0.04 -3.71 -30.43
C GLU A 113 -0.81 -3.16 -29.23
N LEU A 114 -1.90 -2.40 -29.50
CA LEU A 114 -2.75 -1.85 -28.44
C LEU A 114 -3.38 -2.95 -27.56
N PHE A 115 -3.93 -4.00 -28.16
CA PHE A 115 -4.66 -5.05 -27.45
C PHE A 115 -3.77 -6.22 -26.98
N SER A 116 -2.52 -6.34 -27.43
CA SER A 116 -1.61 -7.40 -27.04
C SER A 116 -0.79 -7.10 -25.79
N GLN A 117 -0.87 -5.88 -25.25
CA GLN A 117 -0.14 -5.44 -24.07
C GLN A 117 -0.44 -6.33 -22.86
N THR A 118 0.62 -6.86 -22.24
CA THR A 118 0.50 -7.84 -21.14
C THR A 118 0.48 -7.20 -19.76
N GLU A 119 0.61 -5.89 -19.66
CA GLU A 119 0.63 -5.14 -18.40
C GLU A 119 -0.64 -5.39 -17.57
N VAL A 120 -1.80 -5.47 -18.22
CA VAL A 120 -3.08 -5.81 -17.57
C VAL A 120 -2.99 -7.15 -16.83
N LEU A 121 -2.34 -8.16 -17.43
CA LEU A 121 -2.16 -9.47 -16.79
C LEU A 121 -1.22 -9.42 -15.59
N GLY A 122 -0.22 -8.55 -15.63
CA GLY A 122 0.69 -8.29 -14.52
C GLY A 122 -0.06 -7.66 -13.36
N ARG A 123 -0.83 -6.60 -13.62
CA ARG A 123 -1.66 -5.91 -12.62
C ARG A 123 -2.66 -6.85 -11.96
N LEU A 124 -3.40 -7.63 -12.74
CA LEU A 124 -4.34 -8.63 -12.20
C LEU A 124 -3.64 -9.69 -11.33
N ALA A 125 -2.44 -10.14 -11.72
CA ALA A 125 -1.67 -11.07 -10.90
C ALA A 125 -1.23 -10.40 -9.58
N LEU A 126 -0.81 -9.14 -9.61
CA LEU A 126 -0.44 -8.36 -8.42
C LEU A 126 -1.64 -8.22 -7.48
N GLU A 127 -2.77 -7.70 -7.96
CA GLU A 127 -3.99 -7.47 -7.19
C GLU A 127 -4.49 -8.76 -6.53
N ARG A 128 -4.54 -9.87 -7.26
CA ARG A 128 -4.98 -11.17 -6.73
C ARG A 128 -4.03 -11.73 -5.68
N MET A 129 -2.73 -11.62 -5.91
CA MET A 129 -1.71 -12.11 -4.96
C MET A 129 -1.74 -11.27 -3.68
N LEU A 130 -1.82 -9.94 -3.76
CA LEU A 130 -1.99 -9.04 -2.62
C LEU A 130 -3.36 -9.26 -1.93
N GLY A 131 -4.40 -9.60 -2.70
CA GLY A 131 -5.71 -10.02 -2.17
C GLY A 131 -5.74 -11.42 -1.54
N GLY A 132 -4.58 -12.08 -1.35
CA GLY A 132 -4.46 -13.35 -0.64
C GLY A 132 -4.61 -14.60 -1.52
N LEU A 133 -4.79 -14.48 -2.84
CA LEU A 133 -4.79 -15.63 -3.75
C LEU A 133 -3.35 -16.10 -4.01
N SER A 134 -3.07 -17.38 -3.72
CA SER A 134 -1.78 -17.94 -4.10
C SER A 134 -1.72 -18.23 -5.61
N THR A 135 -0.51 -18.32 -6.17
CA THR A 135 -0.31 -18.66 -7.60
C THR A 135 -0.97 -19.96 -8.05
N ARG A 136 -1.24 -20.88 -7.13
CA ARG A 136 -1.99 -22.13 -7.40
C ARG A 136 -3.50 -21.92 -7.44
N ARG A 137 -4.00 -20.93 -6.70
CA ARG A 137 -5.44 -20.63 -6.61
C ARG A 137 -5.85 -19.47 -7.53
N ASP A 138 -4.92 -18.81 -8.20
CA ASP A 138 -5.19 -17.72 -9.13
C ASP A 138 -6.24 -18.09 -10.20
N PRO A 139 -6.26 -19.33 -10.77
CA PRO A 139 -7.30 -19.71 -11.72
C PRO A 139 -8.74 -19.58 -11.19
N LEU A 140 -8.95 -19.60 -9.87
CA LEU A 140 -10.28 -19.40 -9.26
C LEU A 140 -10.76 -17.94 -9.37
N GLY A 141 -9.85 -16.99 -9.56
CA GLY A 141 -10.16 -15.58 -9.78
C GLY A 141 -10.29 -15.18 -11.25
N LEU A 142 -10.25 -16.13 -12.18
CA LEU A 142 -10.39 -15.84 -13.60
C LEU A 142 -11.84 -15.56 -13.99
N GLU A 143 -12.05 -14.55 -14.80
CA GLU A 143 -13.35 -14.24 -15.36
C GLU A 143 -13.81 -15.34 -16.34
N PRO A 144 -15.10 -15.68 -16.41
CA PRO A 144 -15.62 -16.62 -17.38
C PRO A 144 -15.54 -16.01 -18.81
N VAL A 145 -14.94 -16.74 -19.73
CA VAL A 145 -14.77 -16.29 -21.14
C VAL A 145 -15.40 -17.26 -22.15
N GLY A 146 -16.15 -18.26 -21.66
CA GLY A 146 -16.67 -19.37 -22.46
C GLY A 146 -15.70 -20.55 -22.56
N THR A 147 -16.25 -21.77 -22.59
CA THR A 147 -15.48 -23.01 -22.50
C THR A 147 -14.43 -23.16 -23.60
N GLN A 148 -14.77 -22.88 -24.85
CA GLN A 148 -13.86 -23.00 -25.98
C GLN A 148 -12.66 -22.04 -25.89
N VAL A 149 -12.91 -20.78 -25.53
CA VAL A 149 -11.88 -19.76 -25.36
C VAL A 149 -11.00 -20.11 -24.14
N ALA A 150 -11.60 -20.59 -23.06
CA ALA A 150 -10.89 -21.01 -21.86
C ALA A 150 -9.93 -22.20 -22.12
N GLN A 151 -10.35 -23.19 -22.87
CA GLN A 151 -9.52 -24.37 -23.25
C GLN A 151 -8.33 -24.01 -24.12
N ALA A 152 -8.50 -23.03 -25.03
CA ALA A 152 -7.43 -22.55 -25.92
C ALA A 152 -6.54 -21.48 -25.26
N ALA A 153 -6.88 -21.02 -24.07
CA ALA A 153 -6.17 -19.97 -23.37
C ALA A 153 -4.84 -20.44 -22.76
N SER A 154 -3.92 -19.51 -22.58
CA SER A 154 -2.60 -19.73 -22.00
C SER A 154 -2.24 -18.69 -20.96
N GLY A 155 -1.06 -18.85 -20.36
CA GLY A 155 -0.53 -17.86 -19.40
C GLY A 155 -1.15 -17.93 -18.00
N ILE A 156 -1.89 -18.99 -17.68
CA ILE A 156 -2.55 -19.22 -16.38
C ILE A 156 -1.79 -20.25 -15.51
N SER A 157 -0.61 -20.71 -15.95
CA SER A 157 0.19 -21.61 -15.16
C SER A 157 0.77 -20.90 -13.93
N LYS A 158 0.97 -21.66 -12.83
CA LYS A 158 1.62 -21.18 -11.61
C LYS A 158 2.90 -20.39 -11.90
N SER A 159 3.75 -20.90 -12.80
CA SER A 159 5.01 -20.25 -13.15
C SER A 159 4.80 -18.94 -13.94
N ALA A 160 3.78 -18.87 -14.80
CA ALA A 160 3.47 -17.66 -15.54
C ALA A 160 2.98 -16.55 -14.59
N ILE A 161 2.09 -16.88 -13.67
CA ILE A 161 1.57 -15.96 -12.66
C ILE A 161 2.68 -15.50 -11.73
N SER A 162 3.52 -16.42 -11.23
CA SER A 162 4.66 -16.09 -10.38
C SER A 162 5.63 -15.13 -11.07
N ARG A 163 5.98 -15.35 -12.35
CA ARG A 163 6.86 -14.44 -13.10
C ARG A 163 6.26 -13.05 -13.26
N ARG A 164 4.96 -12.96 -13.56
CA ARG A 164 4.27 -11.66 -13.65
C ARG A 164 4.28 -10.92 -12.33
N PHE A 165 3.93 -11.61 -11.25
CA PHE A 165 3.97 -11.04 -9.91
C PHE A 165 5.36 -10.56 -9.54
N VAL A 166 6.40 -11.35 -9.79
CA VAL A 166 7.80 -10.97 -9.55
C VAL A 166 8.15 -9.71 -10.35
N ALA A 167 7.82 -9.67 -11.64
CA ALA A 167 8.09 -8.50 -12.49
C ALA A 167 7.38 -7.25 -11.96
N MET A 168 6.09 -7.33 -11.65
CA MET A 168 5.31 -6.19 -11.13
C MET A 168 5.84 -5.68 -9.80
N THR A 169 6.20 -6.59 -8.88
CA THR A 169 6.75 -6.19 -7.57
C THR A 169 8.18 -5.66 -7.68
N GLN A 170 8.98 -6.10 -8.66
CA GLN A 170 10.28 -5.51 -8.98
C GLN A 170 10.13 -4.09 -9.51
N THR A 171 9.17 -3.86 -10.41
CA THR A 171 8.86 -2.51 -10.90
C THR A 171 8.41 -1.61 -9.75
N ALA A 172 7.47 -2.05 -8.92
CA ALA A 172 7.01 -1.27 -7.76
C ALA A 172 8.16 -0.90 -6.80
N LEU A 173 9.08 -1.82 -6.55
CA LEU A 173 10.27 -1.56 -5.74
C LEU A 173 11.20 -0.54 -6.42
N ALA A 174 11.46 -0.71 -7.72
CA ALA A 174 12.33 0.19 -8.47
C ALA A 174 11.74 1.61 -8.54
N ASP A 175 10.46 1.75 -8.84
CA ASP A 175 9.77 3.04 -8.92
C ASP A 175 9.76 3.74 -7.56
N LEU A 176 9.50 3.02 -6.47
CA LEU A 176 9.54 3.57 -5.12
C LEU A 176 10.94 4.08 -4.76
N LEU A 177 11.99 3.34 -5.11
CA LEU A 177 13.37 3.72 -4.80
C LEU A 177 13.94 4.76 -5.77
N ALA A 178 13.35 4.97 -6.95
CA ALA A 178 13.74 5.99 -7.92
C ALA A 178 12.92 7.29 -7.83
N ALA A 179 11.87 7.32 -7.03
CA ALA A 179 10.97 8.48 -6.93
C ALA A 179 11.73 9.75 -6.51
N ASP A 180 11.51 10.84 -7.23
CA ASP A 180 12.03 12.17 -6.89
C ASP A 180 11.30 12.71 -5.65
N LEU A 181 12.05 13.10 -4.63
CA LEU A 181 11.54 13.63 -3.36
C LEU A 181 11.70 15.15 -3.24
N SER A 182 12.25 15.81 -4.25
CA SER A 182 12.59 17.25 -4.21
C SER A 182 11.36 18.17 -4.06
N THR A 183 10.20 17.70 -4.49
CA THR A 183 8.93 18.44 -4.41
C THR A 183 8.19 18.25 -3.09
N LEU A 184 8.66 17.34 -2.22
CA LEU A 184 7.99 17.00 -0.97
C LEU A 184 8.39 17.96 0.15
N ASP A 185 7.43 18.71 0.68
CA ASP A 185 7.61 19.50 1.91
C ASP A 185 7.23 18.66 3.13
N LEU A 186 8.17 17.83 3.62
CA LEU A 186 7.95 16.94 4.75
C LEU A 186 8.14 17.67 6.08
N VAL A 187 7.19 17.48 6.99
CA VAL A 187 7.27 17.98 8.38
C VAL A 187 7.51 16.85 9.38
N TRP A 188 7.27 15.61 8.96
CA TRP A 188 7.35 14.46 9.84
C TRP A 188 7.83 13.24 9.04
N LEU A 189 8.83 12.52 9.57
CA LEU A 189 9.35 11.29 9.01
C LEU A 189 9.39 10.21 10.10
N LEU A 190 8.90 9.04 9.75
CA LEU A 190 8.86 7.86 10.60
C LEU A 190 9.71 6.76 9.96
N VAL A 191 10.47 6.05 10.78
CA VAL A 191 11.25 4.88 10.35
C VAL A 191 10.97 3.75 11.33
N ASP A 192 10.66 2.57 10.77
CA ASP A 192 10.31 1.39 11.57
C ASP A 192 10.66 0.10 10.82
N GLY A 193 10.67 -1.03 11.52
CA GLY A 193 10.97 -2.35 11.00
C GLY A 193 9.71 -3.18 10.72
N VAL A 194 9.71 -3.94 9.62
CA VAL A 194 8.66 -4.92 9.30
C VAL A 194 9.31 -6.28 9.04
N HIS A 195 8.70 -7.34 9.57
CA HIS A 195 9.25 -8.69 9.50
C HIS A 195 8.52 -9.57 8.46
N PHE A 196 9.30 -10.30 7.68
CA PHE A 196 8.85 -11.29 6.71
C PHE A 196 9.58 -12.63 6.98
N GLY A 197 9.04 -13.45 7.86
CA GLY A 197 9.73 -14.62 8.37
C GLY A 197 11.01 -14.22 9.13
N GLU A 198 12.17 -14.68 8.63
CA GLU A 198 13.49 -14.33 9.21
C GLU A 198 14.10 -13.04 8.62
N HIS A 199 13.46 -12.48 7.59
CA HIS A 199 13.90 -11.24 6.96
C HIS A 199 13.20 -10.04 7.56
N THR A 200 13.94 -8.96 7.74
CA THR A 200 13.42 -7.69 8.22
C THR A 200 13.63 -6.63 7.15
N CYS A 201 12.64 -5.80 6.92
CA CYS A 201 12.77 -4.60 6.11
C CYS A 201 12.63 -3.36 7.01
N VAL A 202 13.53 -2.40 6.88
CA VAL A 202 13.42 -1.08 7.49
C VAL A 202 12.74 -0.17 6.47
N VAL A 203 11.64 0.45 6.86
CA VAL A 203 10.80 1.28 5.99
C VAL A 203 10.74 2.72 6.49
N ALA A 204 10.62 3.68 5.56
CA ALA A 204 10.46 5.09 5.86
C ALA A 204 9.14 5.62 5.28
N LEU A 205 8.39 6.35 6.11
CA LEU A 205 7.15 7.04 5.78
C LEU A 205 7.29 8.53 6.07
N GLY A 206 7.04 9.37 5.07
CA GLY A 206 7.00 10.83 5.21
C GLY A 206 5.57 11.35 5.33
N ILE A 207 5.40 12.43 6.08
CA ILE A 207 4.16 13.20 6.16
C ILE A 207 4.45 14.60 5.67
N ALA A 208 3.79 15.00 4.59
CA ALA A 208 3.90 16.33 4.02
C ALA A 208 3.11 17.36 4.85
N ILE A 209 3.40 18.65 4.60
CA ILE A 209 2.76 19.77 5.31
C ILE A 209 1.24 19.80 5.15
N ASP A 210 0.70 19.24 4.08
CA ASP A 210 -0.73 19.11 3.82
C ASP A 210 -1.38 17.88 4.50
N GLY A 211 -0.58 17.08 5.22
CA GLY A 211 -1.00 15.86 5.90
C GLY A 211 -1.01 14.60 5.06
N THR A 212 -0.59 14.68 3.80
CA THR A 212 -0.48 13.51 2.92
C THR A 212 0.67 12.62 3.37
N LYS A 213 0.47 11.31 3.26
CA LYS A 213 1.44 10.28 3.64
C LYS A 213 2.15 9.75 2.39
N HIS A 214 3.47 9.67 2.45
CA HIS A 214 4.30 9.22 1.33
C HIS A 214 5.20 8.07 1.78
N PRO A 215 5.04 6.84 1.26
CA PRO A 215 6.07 5.81 1.35
C PRO A 215 7.35 6.33 0.68
N LEU A 216 8.48 6.35 1.38
CA LEU A 216 9.68 7.01 0.89
C LEU A 216 10.77 6.04 0.49
N ALA A 217 11.04 5.06 1.32
CA ALA A 217 12.16 4.13 1.13
C ALA A 217 11.94 2.84 1.92
N LEU A 218 12.67 1.81 1.52
CA LEU A 218 12.84 0.58 2.28
C LEU A 218 14.21 -0.04 1.97
N VAL A 219 14.76 -0.73 2.96
CA VAL A 219 15.99 -1.52 2.84
C VAL A 219 15.82 -2.84 3.59
N GLU A 220 16.48 -3.91 3.15
CA GLU A 220 16.53 -5.16 3.92
C GLU A 220 17.56 -5.06 5.03
N GLY A 221 17.18 -5.44 6.22
CA GLY A 221 18.02 -5.52 7.40
C GLY A 221 17.37 -4.97 8.66
N SER A 222 18.09 -5.01 9.76
CA SER A 222 17.62 -4.58 11.07
C SER A 222 17.79 -3.07 11.29
N THR A 223 16.88 -2.45 12.03
CA THR A 223 17.00 -1.07 12.54
C THR A 223 18.24 -0.87 13.43
N GLU A 224 18.82 -1.94 13.93
CA GLU A 224 20.06 -1.93 14.71
C GLU A 224 21.34 -1.88 13.83
N ASN A 225 21.20 -1.97 12.50
CA ASN A 225 22.32 -1.87 11.57
C ASN A 225 22.56 -0.40 11.16
N ALA A 226 23.61 0.22 11.75
CA ALA A 226 23.94 1.62 11.49
C ALA A 226 24.32 1.91 10.03
N THR A 227 24.89 0.96 9.31
CA THR A 227 25.23 1.12 7.90
C THR A 227 23.98 1.19 7.04
N LEU A 228 23.07 0.24 7.19
CA LEU A 228 21.80 0.24 6.47
C LEU A 228 20.95 1.47 6.79
N ALA A 229 20.93 1.90 8.07
CA ALA A 229 20.23 3.11 8.45
C ALA A 229 20.80 4.36 7.75
N ARG A 230 22.14 4.48 7.64
CA ARG A 230 22.77 5.57 6.90
C ARG A 230 22.49 5.48 5.40
N GLU A 231 22.57 4.31 4.80
CA GLU A 231 22.26 4.09 3.38
C GLU A 231 20.81 4.53 3.07
N LEU A 232 19.85 4.14 3.89
CA LEU A 232 18.47 4.56 3.73
C LEU A 232 18.33 6.09 3.76
N LEU A 233 18.93 6.76 4.76
CA LEU A 233 18.87 8.22 4.91
C LEU A 233 19.63 8.95 3.80
N THR A 234 20.78 8.44 3.39
CA THR A 234 21.57 9.00 2.28
C THR A 234 20.80 8.89 0.97
N GLY A 235 20.14 7.75 0.71
CA GLY A 235 19.31 7.57 -0.47
C GLY A 235 18.10 8.53 -0.51
N LEU A 236 17.52 8.90 0.65
CA LEU A 236 16.50 9.95 0.69
C LEU A 236 17.03 11.31 0.25
N ARG A 237 18.24 11.70 0.71
CA ARG A 237 18.90 12.96 0.30
C ARG A 237 19.27 12.96 -1.17
N GLU A 238 19.87 11.89 -1.67
CA GLU A 238 20.25 11.75 -3.08
C GLU A 238 19.09 11.87 -4.03
N ARG A 239 17.89 11.49 -3.58
CA ARG A 239 16.63 11.67 -4.32
C ARG A 239 15.97 13.02 -4.10
N GLY A 240 16.66 13.98 -3.52
CA GLY A 240 16.25 15.36 -3.41
C GLY A 240 15.47 15.73 -2.14
N LEU A 241 15.37 14.82 -1.14
CA LEU A 241 14.70 15.20 0.11
C LEU A 241 15.44 16.37 0.77
N ASP A 242 14.72 17.48 0.97
CA ASP A 242 15.27 18.66 1.63
C ASP A 242 15.37 18.46 3.15
N VAL A 243 16.56 18.06 3.60
CA VAL A 243 16.89 17.88 5.02
C VAL A 243 17.41 19.16 5.68
N THR A 244 17.49 20.28 4.96
CA THR A 244 17.86 21.60 5.53
C THR A 244 16.69 22.20 6.32
N ARG A 245 15.47 21.84 5.99
CA ARG A 245 14.28 22.20 6.76
C ARG A 245 14.17 21.31 8.00
N PRO A 246 13.70 21.83 9.13
CA PRO A 246 13.48 21.05 10.31
C PRO A 246 12.39 19.98 10.08
N ILE A 247 12.77 18.71 10.19
CA ILE A 247 11.87 17.56 10.11
C ILE A 247 11.85 16.88 11.48
N ARG A 248 10.65 16.51 11.92
CA ARG A 248 10.46 15.67 13.09
C ARG A 248 10.72 14.21 12.72
N TRP A 249 11.69 13.58 13.36
CA TRP A 249 12.07 12.19 13.16
C TRP A 249 11.55 11.31 14.29
N VAL A 250 10.70 10.34 13.96
CA VAL A 250 10.17 9.39 14.93
C VAL A 250 10.82 8.04 14.76
N LEU A 251 11.43 7.58 15.83
CA LEU A 251 12.21 6.35 15.88
C LEU A 251 11.64 5.40 16.94
N ASP A 252 11.76 4.09 16.70
CA ASP A 252 11.39 3.03 17.67
C ASP A 252 12.29 3.01 18.91
N GLY A 253 13.46 3.62 18.84
CA GLY A 253 14.46 3.69 19.89
C GLY A 253 15.73 2.91 19.60
N ALA A 254 15.88 2.36 18.39
CA ALA A 254 17.12 1.75 17.91
C ALA A 254 18.26 2.75 17.92
N LYS A 255 19.35 2.43 18.64
CA LYS A 255 20.51 3.32 18.81
C LYS A 255 21.21 3.58 17.49
N ALA A 256 21.31 2.58 16.63
CA ALA A 256 21.93 2.69 15.33
C ALA A 256 21.17 3.65 14.40
N LEU A 257 19.83 3.54 14.35
CA LEU A 257 18.99 4.44 13.58
C LEU A 257 19.08 5.88 14.10
N ARG A 258 19.03 6.06 15.43
CA ARG A 258 19.27 7.37 16.06
C ARG A 258 20.61 7.96 15.65
N ARG A 259 21.67 7.16 15.71
CA ARG A 259 23.02 7.61 15.32
C ARG A 259 23.08 8.02 13.84
N ALA A 260 22.46 7.22 12.96
CA ALA A 260 22.41 7.52 11.54
C ALA A 260 21.71 8.87 11.27
N VAL A 261 20.57 9.15 11.92
CA VAL A 261 19.90 10.46 11.79
C VAL A 261 20.81 11.60 12.28
N LEU A 262 21.53 11.41 13.39
CA LEU A 262 22.48 12.40 13.90
C LEU A 262 23.66 12.67 12.96
N ASP A 263 24.07 11.64 12.21
CA ASP A 263 25.23 11.74 11.29
C ASP A 263 24.85 12.37 9.93
N VAL A 264 23.58 12.24 9.50
CA VAL A 264 23.14 12.60 8.13
C VAL A 264 22.30 13.87 8.08
N VAL A 265 21.59 14.22 9.17
CA VAL A 265 20.63 15.32 9.20
C VAL A 265 21.05 16.40 10.18
N ASP A 266 21.19 17.64 9.70
CA ASP A 266 21.65 18.77 10.54
C ASP A 266 20.51 19.34 11.40
N HIS A 267 19.37 19.63 10.79
CA HIS A 267 18.21 20.27 11.45
C HIS A 267 17.15 19.25 11.86
N ARG A 268 17.53 18.32 12.79
CA ARG A 268 16.70 17.22 13.23
C ARG A 268 16.03 17.48 14.58
N VAL A 269 14.76 17.16 14.67
CA VAL A 269 14.03 17.09 15.93
C VAL A 269 13.66 15.63 16.19
N LEU A 270 14.37 15.01 17.13
CA LEU A 270 14.19 13.60 17.43
C LEU A 270 13.01 13.39 18.37
N VAL A 271 12.19 12.42 18.05
CA VAL A 271 11.12 11.93 18.92
C VAL A 271 11.24 10.42 19.03
N ARG A 272 11.24 9.95 20.27
CA ARG A 272 11.15 8.53 20.55
C ARG A 272 9.70 8.12 20.76
N CYS A 273 9.27 7.04 20.13
CA CYS A 273 7.92 6.51 20.28
C CYS A 273 7.59 6.22 21.75
N GLN A 274 6.56 6.86 22.27
CA GLN A 274 6.13 6.65 23.67
C GLN A 274 5.58 5.23 23.89
N LEU A 275 4.91 4.63 22.91
CA LEU A 275 4.36 3.27 23.00
C LEU A 275 5.49 2.24 23.10
N HIS A 276 6.49 2.33 22.22
CA HIS A 276 7.68 1.48 22.29
C HIS A 276 8.45 1.67 23.61
N LYS A 277 8.56 2.92 24.09
CA LYS A 277 9.20 3.18 25.39
C LYS A 277 8.45 2.52 26.53
N ILE A 278 7.12 2.59 26.55
CA ILE A 278 6.29 1.89 27.55
C ILE A 278 6.52 0.38 27.47
N GLY A 279 6.50 -0.19 26.25
CA GLY A 279 6.79 -1.62 26.03
C GLY A 279 8.14 -2.02 26.60
N ASN A 280 9.20 -1.31 26.21
CA ASN A 280 10.59 -1.58 26.65
C ASN A 280 10.78 -1.52 28.18
N VAL A 281 10.02 -0.68 28.87
CA VAL A 281 10.04 -0.63 30.34
C VAL A 281 9.26 -1.80 30.92
N ARG A 282 8.08 -2.12 30.36
CA ARG A 282 7.24 -3.25 30.82
C ARG A 282 7.95 -4.59 30.68
N ASP A 283 8.68 -4.81 29.61
CA ASP A 283 9.40 -6.07 29.35
C ASP A 283 10.49 -6.36 30.37
N LYS A 284 10.91 -5.34 31.15
CA LYS A 284 11.88 -5.45 32.25
C LYS A 284 11.21 -5.55 33.63
N LEU A 285 9.89 -5.72 33.65
CA LEU A 285 9.10 -5.79 34.89
C LEU A 285 8.32 -7.11 34.97
N PRO A 286 8.09 -7.63 36.18
CA PRO A 286 7.12 -8.68 36.40
C PRO A 286 5.73 -8.26 35.88
N GLN A 287 4.97 -9.20 35.33
CA GLN A 287 3.66 -8.95 34.70
C GLN A 287 2.70 -8.13 35.59
N ARG A 288 2.70 -8.40 36.93
CA ARG A 288 1.87 -7.68 37.89
C ARG A 288 2.18 -6.19 38.03
N LEU A 289 3.42 -5.76 37.73
CA LEU A 289 3.86 -4.38 37.84
C LEU A 289 3.76 -3.61 36.51
N GLY A 290 3.72 -4.32 35.41
CA GLY A 290 3.66 -3.70 34.05
C GLY A 290 2.51 -2.72 33.91
N GLY A 291 1.28 -3.11 34.25
CA GLY A 291 0.10 -2.26 34.13
C GLY A 291 0.13 -0.99 35.00
N PRO A 292 0.44 -1.08 36.29
CA PRO A 292 0.60 0.11 37.14
C PRO A 292 1.68 1.08 36.65
N VAL A 293 2.83 0.60 36.21
CA VAL A 293 3.92 1.44 35.71
C VAL A 293 3.51 2.09 34.38
N GLU A 294 2.90 1.34 33.46
CA GLU A 294 2.36 1.90 32.24
C GLU A 294 1.38 3.04 32.48
N ARG A 295 0.41 2.88 33.39
CA ARG A 295 -0.54 3.96 33.70
C ARG A 295 0.17 5.22 34.19
N ARG A 296 1.18 5.08 35.06
CA ARG A 296 1.97 6.23 35.56
C ARG A 296 2.75 6.91 34.41
N MET A 297 3.36 6.13 33.52
CA MET A 297 4.03 6.68 32.33
C MET A 297 3.06 7.43 31.43
N ARG A 298 1.88 6.84 31.16
CA ARG A 298 0.84 7.50 30.35
C ARG A 298 0.35 8.80 31.01
N THR A 299 0.14 8.82 32.32
CA THR A 299 -0.23 10.03 33.07
C THR A 299 0.84 11.11 32.91
N ALA A 300 2.11 10.76 33.06
CA ALA A 300 3.22 11.69 32.88
C ALA A 300 3.29 12.26 31.45
N TYR A 301 3.07 11.43 30.42
CA TYR A 301 3.03 11.88 29.03
C TYR A 301 1.84 12.80 28.68
N HIS A 302 0.84 12.89 29.55
CA HIS A 302 -0.29 13.80 29.44
C HIS A 302 -0.21 14.98 30.44
N ALA A 303 0.95 15.20 31.04
CA ALA A 303 1.15 16.34 31.95
C ALA A 303 1.01 17.68 31.21
N ALA A 304 0.75 18.75 31.95
CA ALA A 304 0.55 20.09 31.40
C ALA A 304 1.82 20.67 30.76
N SER A 305 3.00 20.24 31.22
CA SER A 305 4.28 20.69 30.69
C SER A 305 5.29 19.54 30.57
N ALA A 306 6.30 19.75 29.73
CA ALA A 306 7.41 18.81 29.59
C ALA A 306 8.22 18.67 30.91
N LEU A 307 8.34 19.75 31.69
CA LEU A 307 9.01 19.75 32.99
C LEU A 307 8.25 18.90 34.00
N ASP A 308 6.92 19.01 34.08
CA ASP A 308 6.09 18.19 34.98
C ASP A 308 6.16 16.72 34.57
N ALA A 309 6.12 16.44 33.25
CA ALA A 309 6.28 15.08 32.75
C ALA A 309 7.63 14.48 33.14
N GLU A 310 8.71 15.23 32.95
CA GLU A 310 10.08 14.80 33.31
C GLU A 310 10.22 14.55 34.82
N ALA A 311 9.66 15.43 35.65
CA ALA A 311 9.65 15.26 37.08
C ALA A 311 8.95 13.98 37.54
N GLN A 312 7.75 13.68 36.94
CA GLN A 312 6.97 12.48 37.22
C GLN A 312 7.69 11.21 36.75
N LEU A 313 8.26 11.19 35.55
CA LEU A 313 9.02 10.04 35.02
C LEU A 313 10.31 9.81 35.79
N SER A 314 11.00 10.89 36.19
CA SER A 314 12.21 10.81 37.01
C SER A 314 11.91 10.28 38.41
N ALA A 315 10.77 10.67 39.03
CA ALA A 315 10.32 10.11 40.29
C ALA A 315 10.02 8.61 40.18
N LEU A 316 9.30 8.20 39.11
CA LEU A 316 9.03 6.80 38.81
C LEU A 316 10.33 6.00 38.64
N ALA A 317 11.30 6.54 37.91
CA ALA A 317 12.60 5.89 37.68
C ALA A 317 13.36 5.69 39.00
N ARG A 318 13.36 6.69 39.92
CA ARG A 318 13.97 6.56 41.27
C ARG A 318 13.30 5.49 42.15
N GLU A 319 11.98 5.32 42.01
CA GLU A 319 11.27 4.23 42.70
C GLU A 319 11.68 2.86 42.16
N LEU A 320 11.72 2.74 40.82
CA LEU A 320 12.09 1.51 40.12
C LEU A 320 13.56 1.11 40.38
N ASP A 321 14.47 2.06 40.57
CA ASP A 321 15.89 1.75 40.91
C ASP A 321 16.04 0.82 42.10
N LYS A 322 15.17 0.96 43.08
CA LYS A 322 15.24 0.18 44.33
C LYS A 322 14.93 -1.31 44.12
N THR A 323 14.14 -1.63 43.10
CA THR A 323 13.61 -2.99 42.90
C THR A 323 13.85 -3.54 41.49
N HIS A 324 13.87 -2.69 40.50
CA HIS A 324 13.95 -3.07 39.08
C HIS A 324 14.87 -2.10 38.32
N PRO A 325 16.20 -2.06 38.59
CA PRO A 325 17.13 -1.08 38.02
C PRO A 325 17.19 -1.12 36.50
N GLY A 326 16.97 -2.28 35.88
CA GLY A 326 16.91 -2.41 34.42
C GLY A 326 15.72 -1.67 33.82
N ALA A 327 14.55 -1.66 34.47
CA ALA A 327 13.38 -0.90 34.04
C ALA A 327 13.60 0.61 34.25
N ALA A 328 14.22 1.00 35.36
CA ALA A 328 14.59 2.39 35.64
C ALA A 328 15.59 2.93 34.58
N ALA A 329 16.63 2.17 34.25
CA ALA A 329 17.58 2.52 33.21
C ALA A 329 16.90 2.67 31.84
N SER A 330 16.02 1.73 31.49
CA SER A 330 15.22 1.80 30.27
C SER A 330 14.32 3.04 30.24
N LEU A 331 13.73 3.45 31.38
CA LEU A 331 12.88 4.65 31.45
C LEU A 331 13.69 5.93 31.23
N ARG A 332 14.91 6.03 31.79
CA ARG A 332 15.78 7.21 31.62
C ARG A 332 16.37 7.34 30.23
N GLU A 333 16.64 6.21 29.58
CA GLU A 333 17.20 6.21 28.24
C GLU A 333 16.29 6.91 27.25
N GLY A 334 16.75 8.02 26.64
CA GLY A 334 15.99 8.80 25.68
C GLY A 334 14.70 9.43 26.24
N MET A 335 14.62 9.67 27.55
CA MET A 335 13.46 10.31 28.19
C MET A 335 13.17 11.68 27.58
N ALA A 336 14.19 12.51 27.37
CA ALA A 336 14.05 13.83 26.77
C ALA A 336 13.41 13.75 25.35
N GLU A 337 13.76 12.74 24.56
CA GLU A 337 13.20 12.51 23.23
C GLU A 337 11.73 12.06 23.25
N THR A 338 11.28 11.36 24.32
CA THR A 338 9.86 11.01 24.49
C THR A 338 9.00 12.21 24.86
N LEU A 339 9.61 13.28 25.40
CA LEU A 339 8.93 14.51 25.84
C LEU A 339 8.98 15.64 24.79
N THR A 340 9.63 15.41 23.65
CA THR A 340 9.77 16.43 22.57
C THR A 340 8.42 16.99 22.14
N VAL A 341 7.38 16.16 21.99
CA VAL A 341 6.05 16.60 21.58
C VAL A 341 5.44 17.59 22.58
N LEU A 342 5.66 17.35 23.88
CA LEU A 342 5.21 18.29 24.93
C LEU A 342 5.99 19.61 24.87
N ARG A 343 7.32 19.57 24.62
CA ARG A 343 8.12 20.80 24.46
C ARG A 343 7.70 21.63 23.26
N LEU A 344 7.30 20.98 22.15
CA LEU A 344 6.87 21.67 20.94
C LEU A 344 5.54 22.44 21.12
N GLY A 345 4.77 22.18 22.18
CA GLY A 345 3.55 22.92 22.48
C GLY A 345 2.48 22.90 21.38
N VAL A 346 2.42 21.81 20.60
CA VAL A 346 1.48 21.71 19.46
C VAL A 346 0.03 21.53 19.95
N PRO A 347 -0.97 21.90 19.10
CA PRO A 347 -2.39 21.75 19.45
C PRO A 347 -2.77 20.32 19.87
N PRO A 348 -3.75 20.14 20.79
CA PRO A 348 -4.09 18.86 21.38
C PRO A 348 -4.48 17.76 20.38
N THR A 349 -5.11 18.13 19.25
CA THR A 349 -5.46 17.19 18.18
C THR A 349 -4.22 16.57 17.56
N LEU A 350 -3.20 17.37 17.32
CA LEU A 350 -1.92 16.94 16.76
C LEU A 350 -1.07 16.22 17.82
N ALA A 351 -1.07 16.74 19.05
CA ALA A 351 -0.35 16.15 20.19
C ALA A 351 -0.75 14.70 20.49
N ARG A 352 -1.97 14.29 20.15
CA ARG A 352 -2.41 12.88 20.29
C ARG A 352 -1.84 11.96 19.21
N THR A 353 -1.63 12.47 18.00
CA THR A 353 -1.16 11.69 16.84
C THR A 353 0.36 11.56 16.83
N LEU A 354 1.06 12.61 17.24
CA LEU A 354 2.52 12.71 17.14
C LEU A 354 3.33 11.77 18.04
N PRO A 355 2.93 11.37 19.25
CA PRO A 355 3.81 10.63 20.17
C PRO A 355 4.07 9.18 19.80
N SER A 356 3.40 8.65 18.78
CA SER A 356 3.46 7.22 18.46
C SER A 356 3.86 6.97 17.00
N THR A 357 4.28 5.74 16.75
CA THR A 357 4.54 5.17 15.41
C THR A 357 3.27 4.62 14.74
N ASN A 358 2.08 4.75 15.34
CA ASN A 358 0.83 4.18 14.80
C ASN A 358 0.58 4.52 13.34
N THR A 359 1.05 5.69 12.88
CA THR A 359 0.88 6.13 11.50
C THR A 359 1.67 5.24 10.52
N ILE A 360 2.89 4.85 10.86
CA ILE A 360 3.69 3.93 10.05
C ILE A 360 3.30 2.48 10.34
N GLU A 361 2.97 2.13 11.58
CA GLU A 361 2.53 0.79 11.96
C GLU A 361 1.28 0.36 11.18
N SER A 362 0.35 1.29 10.93
CA SER A 362 -0.83 0.99 10.11
C SER A 362 -0.47 0.67 8.65
N MET A 363 0.59 1.25 8.09
CA MET A 363 1.13 0.89 6.78
C MET A 363 1.85 -0.45 6.85
N ILE A 364 2.70 -0.63 7.87
CA ILE A 364 3.49 -1.84 8.07
C ILE A 364 2.60 -3.07 8.27
N SER A 365 1.49 -2.95 9.01
CA SER A 365 0.57 -4.08 9.25
C SER A 365 -0.08 -4.59 7.97
N ILE A 366 -0.33 -3.72 6.99
CA ILE A 366 -0.90 -4.10 5.70
C ILE A 366 0.07 -4.99 4.91
N CYS A 367 1.38 -4.75 4.99
CA CYS A 367 2.37 -5.49 4.21
C CYS A 367 2.39 -7.01 4.52
N PRO A 368 2.47 -7.49 5.78
CA PRO A 368 2.32 -8.90 6.11
C PRO A 368 0.94 -9.47 5.79
N ASP A 369 -0.14 -8.69 5.94
CA ASP A 369 -1.50 -9.12 5.64
C ASP A 369 -1.63 -9.50 4.16
N HIS A 370 -1.09 -8.68 3.26
CA HIS A 370 -1.00 -9.01 1.84
C HIS A 370 -0.12 -10.24 1.55
N ALA A 371 0.84 -10.54 2.41
CA ALA A 371 1.73 -11.67 2.28
C ALA A 371 1.23 -12.96 2.99
N GLY A 372 0.02 -12.98 3.53
CA GLY A 372 -0.52 -14.12 4.29
C GLY A 372 -0.59 -15.45 3.52
N ASN A 373 -0.58 -15.40 2.18
CA ASN A 373 -0.51 -16.58 1.32
C ASN A 373 0.91 -17.13 1.12
N VAL A 374 1.97 -16.42 1.55
CA VAL A 374 3.37 -16.84 1.46
C VAL A 374 3.67 -17.82 2.58
N LYS A 375 4.12 -19.02 2.22
CA LYS A 375 4.46 -20.09 3.19
C LYS A 375 5.95 -20.17 3.48
N ARG A 376 6.79 -19.63 2.61
CA ARG A 376 8.25 -19.63 2.76
C ARG A 376 8.84 -18.41 2.07
N TRP A 377 9.63 -17.68 2.78
CA TRP A 377 10.47 -16.60 2.28
C TRP A 377 11.78 -17.21 1.77
N GLN A 378 12.18 -16.89 0.54
CA GLN A 378 13.35 -17.48 -0.10
C GLN A 378 14.62 -16.68 0.19
N ASP A 379 14.47 -15.36 0.18
CA ASP A 379 15.57 -14.40 0.36
C ASP A 379 15.00 -13.02 0.75
N GLY A 380 15.88 -12.10 1.12
CA GLY A 380 15.51 -10.75 1.47
C GLY A 380 14.94 -9.92 0.30
N GLN A 381 15.37 -10.21 -0.93
CA GLN A 381 14.82 -9.56 -2.12
C GLN A 381 13.34 -9.90 -2.31
N MET A 382 12.92 -11.10 -1.95
CA MET A 382 11.49 -11.44 -1.91
C MET A 382 10.77 -10.60 -0.86
N GLY A 383 11.37 -10.44 0.33
CA GLY A 383 10.83 -9.57 1.39
C GLY A 383 10.68 -8.13 0.93
N LEU A 384 11.73 -7.54 0.36
CA LEU A 384 11.73 -6.17 -0.17
C LEU A 384 10.63 -5.95 -1.21
N ARG A 385 10.50 -6.84 -2.19
CA ARG A 385 9.51 -6.73 -3.27
C ARG A 385 8.07 -6.80 -2.74
N TRP A 386 7.79 -7.70 -1.80
CA TRP A 386 6.48 -7.80 -1.16
C TRP A 386 6.19 -6.58 -0.30
N CYS A 387 7.20 -6.10 0.46
CA CYS A 387 7.09 -4.90 1.27
C CYS A 387 6.78 -3.68 0.40
N ALA A 388 7.54 -3.45 -0.67
CA ALA A 388 7.32 -2.34 -1.60
C ALA A 388 5.91 -2.38 -2.21
N ALA A 389 5.47 -3.55 -2.71
CA ALA A 389 4.14 -3.70 -3.27
C ALA A 389 3.04 -3.43 -2.23
N GLY A 390 3.21 -3.91 -0.99
CA GLY A 390 2.30 -3.63 0.12
C GLY A 390 2.27 -2.16 0.51
N MET A 391 3.42 -1.47 0.52
CA MET A 391 3.51 -0.03 0.80
C MET A 391 2.81 0.80 -0.28
N VAL A 392 3.01 0.47 -1.56
CA VAL A 392 2.36 1.15 -2.69
C VAL A 392 0.86 0.92 -2.65
N GLU A 393 0.41 -0.30 -2.38
CA GLU A 393 -1.02 -0.61 -2.24
C GLU A 393 -1.64 0.13 -1.04
N ALA A 394 -0.97 0.12 0.11
CA ALA A 394 -1.42 0.88 1.28
C ALA A 394 -1.54 2.38 0.98
N ALA A 395 -0.63 2.95 0.18
CA ALA A 395 -0.66 4.37 -0.18
C ALA A 395 -1.93 4.78 -0.93
N THR A 396 -2.53 3.87 -1.70
CA THR A 396 -3.80 4.14 -2.41
C THR A 396 -4.97 4.39 -1.47
N GLN A 397 -4.89 3.91 -0.22
CA GLN A 397 -5.94 3.99 0.80
C GLN A 397 -5.61 5.00 1.91
N PHE A 398 -4.48 5.71 1.82
CA PHE A 398 -4.08 6.64 2.86
C PHE A 398 -5.06 7.81 2.98
N ARG A 399 -5.47 8.05 4.22
CA ARG A 399 -6.12 9.30 4.61
C ARG A 399 -5.06 10.25 5.18
N ARG A 400 -5.30 11.54 5.08
CA ARG A 400 -4.48 12.55 5.75
C ARG A 400 -4.38 12.27 7.24
N VAL A 401 -3.27 12.67 7.86
CA VAL A 401 -3.10 12.48 9.30
C VAL A 401 -4.11 13.31 10.08
N ASN A 402 -4.55 12.78 11.23
CA ASN A 402 -5.44 13.53 12.12
C ASN A 402 -4.72 14.79 12.63
N GLY A 403 -5.43 15.93 12.57
CA GLY A 403 -4.86 17.21 12.95
C GLY A 403 -3.99 17.87 11.86
N TYR A 404 -4.08 17.42 10.61
CA TYR A 404 -3.27 17.94 9.50
C TYR A 404 -3.37 19.46 9.31
N LEU A 405 -4.50 20.09 9.65
CA LEU A 405 -4.66 21.54 9.60
C LEU A 405 -3.69 22.29 10.54
N HIS A 406 -3.13 21.62 11.53
CA HIS A 406 -2.16 22.16 12.48
C HIS A 406 -0.70 21.83 12.13
N LEU A 407 -0.42 21.18 11.01
CA LEU A 407 0.96 20.88 10.58
C LEU A 407 1.79 22.14 10.30
N PRO A 408 1.21 23.26 9.81
CA PRO A 408 1.96 24.52 9.75
C PRO A 408 2.42 25.02 11.13
N ALA A 409 1.61 24.84 12.19
CA ALA A 409 2.02 25.15 13.56
C ALA A 409 3.13 24.23 14.05
N LEU A 410 3.09 22.93 13.69
CA LEU A 410 4.20 22.01 13.93
C LEU A 410 5.48 22.48 13.24
N ARG A 411 5.43 22.92 11.98
CA ARG A 411 6.58 23.45 11.26
C ARG A 411 7.21 24.62 12.00
N ALA A 412 6.40 25.60 12.39
CA ALA A 412 6.88 26.74 13.15
C ALA A 412 7.51 26.34 14.50
N ALA A 413 6.92 25.38 15.21
CA ALA A 413 7.47 24.88 16.46
C ALA A 413 8.82 24.14 16.25
N LEU A 414 8.96 23.39 15.15
CA LEU A 414 10.22 22.73 14.79
C LEU A 414 11.32 23.73 14.45
N GLU A 415 11.00 24.80 13.75
CA GLU A 415 11.91 25.90 13.41
C GLU A 415 12.38 26.61 14.68
N ALA A 416 11.46 26.89 15.61
CA ALA A 416 11.77 27.49 16.91
C ALA A 416 12.68 26.58 17.76
N GLU A 417 12.40 25.29 17.83
CA GLU A 417 13.21 24.30 18.58
C GLU A 417 14.65 24.25 18.01
N VAL A 418 14.82 24.23 16.70
CA VAL A 418 16.14 24.21 16.05
C VAL A 418 16.91 25.52 16.25
N ALA A 419 16.19 26.65 16.23
CA ALA A 419 16.78 27.97 16.47
C ALA A 419 17.13 28.21 17.96
N GLY A 420 16.74 27.31 18.88
CA GLY A 420 16.87 27.49 20.31
C GLY A 420 15.95 28.61 20.89
N ALA A 421 14.90 28.99 20.14
CA ALA A 421 13.91 29.95 20.56
C ALA A 421 12.79 29.26 21.35
N VAL A 422 12.14 29.99 22.27
CA VAL A 422 10.94 29.49 22.96
C VAL A 422 9.81 29.36 21.92
N PRO A 423 9.17 28.15 21.79
CA PRO A 423 8.09 27.99 20.83
C PRO A 423 6.93 28.96 21.13
N PRO A 424 6.25 29.53 20.10
CA PRO A 424 5.09 30.36 20.31
C PRO A 424 3.98 29.53 20.98
N THR A 425 3.50 29.96 22.13
CA THR A 425 2.36 29.38 22.83
C THR A 425 1.13 29.55 21.94
N CYS A 426 0.55 28.42 21.47
CA CYS A 426 -0.74 28.44 20.76
C CYS A 426 -1.88 28.69 21.77
N GLU A 427 -2.01 29.94 22.25
CA GLU A 427 -3.21 30.38 22.93
C GLU A 427 -4.25 30.78 21.87
N GLY A 428 -5.32 30.00 21.79
CA GLY A 428 -6.63 30.45 21.31
C GLY A 428 -6.80 30.65 19.80
N GLN A 429 -6.57 29.62 18.96
CA GLN A 429 -7.25 29.53 17.68
C GLN A 429 -8.17 28.29 17.66
N GLU A 430 -9.38 28.48 18.20
CA GLU A 430 -10.52 27.62 17.82
C GLU A 430 -10.81 27.91 16.34
N VAL A 431 -10.39 27.02 15.48
CA VAL A 431 -10.85 27.02 14.09
C VAL A 431 -12.25 26.42 14.10
N GLU A 432 -13.26 27.26 13.86
CA GLU A 432 -14.63 26.82 13.59
C GLU A 432 -14.61 25.73 12.53
N ALA A 433 -15.21 24.62 12.88
CA ALA A 433 -15.41 23.49 11.97
C ALA A 433 -16.50 23.88 10.95
N ALA A 434 -16.13 24.00 9.69
CA ALA A 434 -17.02 23.99 8.55
C ALA A 434 -17.05 22.61 7.91
#